data_73d415c87853c9b1c77058bc967b8c91
#
_entry.id   73d415c87853c9b1c77058bc967b8c91
#
_cell.length_a   1.000
_cell.length_b   1.000
_cell.length_c   1.000
_cell.angle_alpha   90.00
_cell.angle_beta   90.00
_cell.angle_gamma   90.00
#
_symmetry.space_group_name_H-M   'P 1'
#
loop_
_entity.id
_entity.type
_entity.pdbx_description
1 polymer ?
#
loop_
_entity_poly.entity_id
_entity_poly.type
_entity_poly.pdbx_seq_one_letter_code
_entity_poly.pdbx_strand_id
1 'polypeptide(L)'
;RAYRTGITEALELGADVVIQMDADLSHPPELLPQMLREIEFSDLVIASRYLNGVAVVNWSIQRLLLSCLGNIYARWVTGVGITDFTGGYRCTRRRLLEMCGFEKTKSIGYAFQIELNYRLIKCGANMKEIGFVYIERSSGVSKLGSGTVREALWVPWWLRIASALKI
;
A
#
# COMPACT_ATOMS: atom_id res chain seq x y z
N ARG A 1 9.48 -8.75 -5.08
CA ARG A 1 9.62 -9.20 -6.49
C ARG A 1 8.26 -9.43 -7.14
N ALA A 2 7.36 -10.27 -6.59
CA ALA A 2 6.09 -10.62 -7.22
C ALA A 2 5.25 -9.40 -7.64
N TYR A 3 5.06 -8.40 -6.77
CA TYR A 3 4.30 -7.20 -7.12
C TYR A 3 4.91 -6.41 -8.30
N ARG A 4 6.25 -6.23 -8.31
CA ARG A 4 6.90 -5.54 -9.44
C ARG A 4 6.68 -6.29 -10.74
N THR A 5 6.96 -7.60 -10.75
CA THR A 5 6.75 -8.45 -11.92
C THR A 5 5.30 -8.38 -12.41
N GLY A 6 4.31 -8.51 -11.49
CA GLY A 6 2.91 -8.44 -11.87
C GLY A 6 2.47 -7.06 -12.40
N ILE A 7 3.01 -5.97 -11.86
CA ILE A 7 2.75 -4.62 -12.41
C ILE A 7 3.35 -4.49 -13.81
N THR A 8 4.62 -4.91 -14.00
CA THR A 8 5.27 -4.85 -15.32
C THR A 8 4.47 -5.64 -16.35
N GLU A 9 4.12 -6.88 -16.04
CA GLU A 9 3.30 -7.74 -16.92
C GLU A 9 1.96 -7.10 -17.29
N ALA A 10 1.24 -6.54 -16.30
CA ALA A 10 -0.02 -5.86 -16.54
C ALA A 10 0.13 -4.67 -17.49
N LEU A 11 1.21 -3.89 -17.34
CA LEU A 11 1.50 -2.77 -18.22
C LEU A 11 1.88 -3.21 -19.63
N GLU A 12 2.65 -4.29 -19.78
CA GLU A 12 3.00 -4.89 -21.07
C GLU A 12 1.78 -5.44 -21.79
N LEU A 13 0.81 -6.00 -21.06
CA LEU A 13 -0.49 -6.44 -21.61
C LEU A 13 -1.45 -5.29 -21.96
N GLY A 14 -1.05 -4.05 -21.73
CA GLY A 14 -1.85 -2.89 -22.11
C GLY A 14 -2.89 -2.45 -21.07
N ALA A 15 -2.79 -2.90 -19.80
CA ALA A 15 -3.74 -2.49 -18.78
C ALA A 15 -3.69 -0.97 -18.52
N ASP A 16 -4.83 -0.28 -18.52
CA ASP A 16 -4.96 1.15 -18.19
C ASP A 16 -5.00 1.39 -16.68
N VAL A 17 -5.44 0.37 -15.94
CA VAL A 17 -5.58 0.38 -14.49
C VAL A 17 -5.05 -0.94 -13.94
N VAL A 18 -4.24 -0.87 -12.88
CA VAL A 18 -3.71 -2.05 -12.18
C VAL A 18 -4.28 -2.11 -10.78
N ILE A 19 -4.92 -3.22 -10.43
CA ILE A 19 -5.39 -3.49 -9.08
C ILE A 19 -4.46 -4.49 -8.41
N GLN A 20 -3.97 -4.13 -7.23
CA GLN A 20 -3.19 -5.00 -6.37
C GLN A 20 -4.07 -5.47 -5.20
N MET A 21 -4.15 -6.77 -5.00
CA MET A 21 -4.86 -7.37 -3.87
C MET A 21 -4.22 -8.69 -3.45
N ASP A 22 -4.40 -9.09 -2.20
CA ASP A 22 -3.99 -10.40 -1.72
C ASP A 22 -5.03 -11.46 -2.13
N ALA A 23 -4.56 -12.67 -2.46
CA ALA A 23 -5.39 -13.77 -2.97
C ALA A 23 -5.91 -14.71 -1.84
N ASP A 24 -5.79 -14.29 -0.57
CA ASP A 24 -6.17 -15.09 0.61
C ASP A 24 -7.55 -14.71 1.17
N LEU A 25 -8.34 -13.97 0.39
CA LEU A 25 -9.67 -13.47 0.72
C LEU A 25 -9.73 -12.45 1.87
N SER A 26 -8.58 -12.01 2.37
CA SER A 26 -8.53 -10.88 3.34
C SER A 26 -8.86 -9.53 2.70
N HIS A 27 -8.72 -9.44 1.39
CA HIS A 27 -9.13 -8.31 0.56
C HIS A 27 -10.42 -8.69 -0.19
N PRO A 28 -11.60 -8.15 0.20
CA PRO A 28 -12.88 -8.55 -0.38
C PRO A 28 -12.97 -8.13 -1.86
N PRO A 29 -13.23 -9.06 -2.79
CA PRO A 29 -13.38 -8.72 -4.21
C PRO A 29 -14.62 -7.86 -4.50
N GLU A 30 -15.60 -7.85 -3.60
CA GLU A 30 -16.79 -7.02 -3.67
C GLU A 30 -16.49 -5.51 -3.66
N LEU A 31 -15.27 -5.14 -3.22
CA LEU A 31 -14.80 -3.75 -3.23
C LEU A 31 -14.33 -3.30 -4.63
N LEU A 32 -13.99 -4.23 -5.52
CA LEU A 32 -13.46 -3.92 -6.85
C LEU A 32 -14.35 -2.97 -7.68
N PRO A 33 -15.69 -3.15 -7.75
CA PRO A 33 -16.54 -2.22 -8.49
C PRO A 33 -16.50 -0.79 -7.93
N GLN A 34 -16.36 -0.63 -6.61
CA GLN A 34 -16.20 0.69 -6.00
C GLN A 34 -14.85 1.30 -6.35
N MET A 35 -13.77 0.53 -6.25
CA MET A 35 -12.43 1.01 -6.63
C MET A 35 -12.37 1.46 -8.08
N LEU A 36 -13.04 0.72 -8.99
CA LEU A 36 -13.11 1.07 -10.41
C LEU A 36 -13.94 2.33 -10.68
N ARG A 37 -14.98 2.59 -9.90
CA ARG A 37 -15.71 3.87 -9.99
C ARG A 37 -14.87 5.05 -9.47
N GLU A 38 -14.22 4.89 -8.32
CA GLU A 38 -13.43 5.97 -7.73
C GLU A 38 -12.18 6.31 -8.55
N ILE A 39 -11.60 5.34 -9.26
CA ILE A 39 -10.43 5.61 -10.11
C ILE A 39 -10.77 6.46 -11.33
N GLU A 40 -12.03 6.58 -11.73
CA GLU A 40 -12.44 7.48 -12.80
C GLU A 40 -12.13 8.95 -12.48
N PHE A 41 -12.17 9.31 -11.19
CA PHE A 41 -11.96 10.67 -10.68
C PHE A 41 -10.62 10.85 -9.94
N SER A 42 -9.79 9.81 -9.87
CA SER A 42 -8.51 9.81 -9.17
C SER A 42 -7.42 9.06 -9.95
N ASP A 43 -6.18 9.20 -9.54
CA ASP A 43 -5.04 8.45 -10.09
C ASP A 43 -4.70 7.22 -9.26
N LEU A 44 -5.10 7.23 -7.99
CA LEU A 44 -4.81 6.21 -6.99
C LEU A 44 -6.00 6.05 -6.05
N VAL A 45 -6.50 4.83 -5.92
CA VAL A 45 -7.48 4.46 -4.88
C VAL A 45 -6.83 3.46 -3.93
N ILE A 46 -6.82 3.78 -2.63
CA ILE A 46 -6.29 2.90 -1.58
C ILE A 46 -7.45 2.41 -0.71
N ALA A 47 -7.59 1.10 -0.59
CA ALA A 47 -8.48 0.51 0.40
C ALA A 47 -7.79 0.52 1.76
N SER A 48 -8.40 1.21 2.73
CA SER A 48 -7.83 1.47 4.05
C SER A 48 -8.62 0.74 5.15
N ARG A 49 -7.88 0.10 6.05
CA ARG A 49 -8.42 -0.51 7.29
C ARG A 49 -8.65 0.52 8.39
N TYR A 50 -8.22 1.77 8.19
CA TYR A 50 -8.15 2.80 9.24
C TYR A 50 -8.83 4.11 8.89
N LEU A 51 -9.47 4.23 7.73
CA LEU A 51 -10.07 5.49 7.26
C LEU A 51 -11.16 6.03 8.21
N ASN A 52 -12.05 5.15 8.66
CA ASN A 52 -13.19 5.49 9.52
C ASN A 52 -13.05 4.84 10.92
N GLY A 53 -11.84 4.72 11.43
CA GLY A 53 -11.51 3.94 12.61
C GLY A 53 -10.91 2.58 12.25
N VAL A 54 -10.76 1.72 13.25
CA VAL A 54 -10.16 0.40 13.07
C VAL A 54 -11.19 -0.58 12.52
N ALA A 55 -10.95 -1.13 11.33
CA ALA A 55 -11.82 -2.08 10.66
C ALA A 55 -11.09 -3.41 10.35
N VAL A 56 -10.67 -4.10 11.42
CA VAL A 56 -10.01 -5.42 11.34
C VAL A 56 -10.70 -6.43 12.24
N VAL A 57 -10.82 -7.67 11.78
CA VAL A 57 -11.48 -8.77 12.50
C VAL A 57 -10.47 -9.88 12.75
N ASN A 58 -10.53 -10.50 13.94
CA ASN A 58 -9.69 -11.62 14.39
C ASN A 58 -8.19 -11.31 14.54
N TRP A 59 -7.79 -10.04 14.68
CA TRP A 59 -6.41 -9.71 15.01
C TRP A 59 -6.16 -9.74 16.53
N SER A 60 -4.98 -10.17 16.91
CA SER A 60 -4.51 -9.97 18.28
C SER A 60 -4.30 -8.48 18.56
N ILE A 61 -4.52 -8.06 19.81
CA ILE A 61 -4.31 -6.67 20.25
C ILE A 61 -2.87 -6.21 19.94
N GLN A 62 -1.89 -7.06 20.15
CA GLN A 62 -0.48 -6.74 19.87
C GLN A 62 -0.24 -6.42 18.40
N ARG A 63 -0.79 -7.22 17.49
CA ARG A 63 -0.71 -7.00 16.04
C ARG A 63 -1.43 -5.72 15.62
N LEU A 64 -2.60 -5.47 16.21
CA LEU A 64 -3.36 -4.25 15.95
C LEU A 64 -2.56 -3.02 16.37
N LEU A 65 -2.05 -2.99 17.59
CA LEU A 65 -1.24 -1.88 18.09
C LEU A 65 0.01 -1.64 17.23
N LEU A 66 0.74 -2.71 16.88
CA LEU A 66 1.91 -2.61 16.02
C LEU A 66 1.56 -2.03 14.64
N SER A 67 0.45 -2.44 14.05
CA SER A 67 0.00 -1.93 12.76
C SER A 67 -0.44 -0.46 12.85
N CYS A 68 -1.22 -0.08 13.85
CA CYS A 68 -1.65 1.31 14.06
C CYS A 68 -0.44 2.24 14.29
N LEU A 69 0.46 1.86 15.21
CA LEU A 69 1.67 2.63 15.49
C LEU A 69 2.59 2.71 14.27
N GLY A 70 2.73 1.63 13.51
CA GLY A 70 3.50 1.61 12.27
C GLY A 70 2.95 2.58 11.21
N ASN A 71 1.63 2.65 11.06
CA ASN A 71 0.99 3.59 10.15
C ASN A 71 1.15 5.05 10.61
N ILE A 72 0.96 5.34 11.90
CA ILE A 72 1.18 6.68 12.48
C ILE A 72 2.63 7.11 12.28
N TYR A 73 3.58 6.22 12.58
CA TYR A 73 5.00 6.46 12.40
C TYR A 73 5.36 6.74 10.92
N ALA A 74 4.90 5.89 10.00
CA ALA A 74 5.18 6.08 8.57
C ALA A 74 4.64 7.42 8.05
N ARG A 75 3.41 7.79 8.45
CA ARG A 75 2.81 9.10 8.14
C ARG A 75 3.66 10.25 8.67
N TRP A 76 4.05 10.19 9.94
CA TRP A 76 4.83 11.24 10.58
C TRP A 76 6.20 11.43 9.92
N VAL A 77 6.92 10.34 9.69
CA VAL A 77 8.26 10.41 9.07
C VAL A 77 8.19 10.85 7.62
N THR A 78 7.28 10.31 6.83
CA THR A 78 7.20 10.60 5.38
C THR A 78 6.51 11.93 5.07
N GLY A 79 5.69 12.42 5.98
CA GLY A 79 4.83 13.60 5.75
C GLY A 79 3.72 13.36 4.73
N VAL A 80 3.33 12.09 4.49
CA VAL A 80 2.28 11.71 3.53
C VAL A 80 1.01 11.31 4.27
N GLY A 81 -0.13 11.88 3.85
CA GLY A 81 -1.41 11.78 4.54
C GLY A 81 -2.24 10.53 4.24
N ILE A 82 -1.63 9.33 4.11
CA ILE A 82 -2.36 8.06 3.94
C ILE A 82 -2.72 7.49 5.30
N THR A 83 -3.95 6.99 5.47
CA THR A 83 -4.36 6.36 6.74
C THR A 83 -3.84 4.93 6.87
N ASP A 84 -3.70 4.18 5.76
CA ASP A 84 -3.15 2.83 5.73
C ASP A 84 -1.93 2.72 4.81
N PHE A 85 -0.76 3.00 5.38
CA PHE A 85 0.52 2.96 4.67
C PHE A 85 0.99 1.54 4.31
N THR A 86 0.58 0.56 5.10
CA THR A 86 1.04 -0.83 5.01
C THR A 86 0.09 -1.72 4.21
N GLY A 87 -1.08 -1.20 3.84
CA GLY A 87 -2.06 -1.90 3.02
C GLY A 87 -1.58 -2.14 1.59
N GLY A 88 -1.85 -3.34 1.08
CA GLY A 88 -1.52 -3.74 -0.30
C GLY A 88 -2.70 -3.64 -1.27
N TYR A 89 -3.90 -3.34 -0.79
CA TYR A 89 -5.10 -3.28 -1.62
C TYR A 89 -5.25 -1.90 -2.22
N ARG A 90 -4.94 -1.78 -3.50
CA ARG A 90 -4.99 -0.50 -4.22
C ARG A 90 -5.33 -0.67 -5.69
N CYS A 91 -5.88 0.39 -6.28
CA CYS A 91 -6.15 0.54 -7.69
C CYS A 91 -5.35 1.76 -8.19
N THR A 92 -4.55 1.59 -9.24
CA THR A 92 -3.62 2.63 -9.71
C THR A 92 -3.70 2.76 -11.23
N ARG A 93 -3.79 4.00 -11.73
CA ARG A 93 -3.73 4.26 -13.18
C ARG A 93 -2.34 3.96 -13.73
N ARG A 94 -2.29 3.42 -14.97
CA ARG A 94 -1.06 3.20 -15.73
C ARG A 94 -0.12 4.41 -15.69
N ARG A 95 -0.62 5.59 -16.07
CA ARG A 95 0.14 6.82 -16.11
C ARG A 95 0.91 7.10 -14.82
N LEU A 96 0.26 6.90 -13.68
CA LEU A 96 0.89 7.14 -12.39
C LEU A 96 1.98 6.11 -12.08
N LEU A 97 1.79 4.84 -12.43
CA LEU A 97 2.80 3.79 -12.27
C LEU A 97 4.05 4.09 -13.12
N GLU A 98 3.87 4.47 -14.37
CA GLU A 98 4.96 4.86 -15.27
C GLU A 98 5.73 6.08 -14.73
N MET A 99 5.02 7.09 -14.22
CA MET A 99 5.64 8.31 -13.67
C MET A 99 6.39 8.09 -12.37
N CYS A 100 5.90 7.22 -11.48
CA CYS A 100 6.49 7.05 -10.15
C CYS A 100 7.79 6.23 -10.12
N GLY A 101 8.14 5.59 -11.24
CA GLY A 101 9.33 4.74 -11.34
C GLY A 101 9.26 3.56 -10.37
N PHE A 102 8.14 2.83 -10.36
CA PHE A 102 7.93 1.69 -9.46
C PHE A 102 9.00 0.60 -9.61
N GLU A 103 9.61 0.46 -10.79
CA GLU A 103 10.71 -0.47 -11.07
C GLU A 103 11.94 -0.19 -10.19
N LYS A 104 12.13 1.08 -9.80
CA LYS A 104 13.24 1.53 -8.95
C LYS A 104 13.02 1.23 -7.46
N THR A 105 11.87 0.65 -7.09
CA THR A 105 11.61 0.25 -5.71
C THR A 105 12.65 -0.81 -5.26
N LYS A 106 13.25 -0.60 -4.10
CA LYS A 106 14.29 -1.49 -3.54
C LYS A 106 13.76 -2.39 -2.43
N SER A 107 12.74 -1.94 -1.74
CA SER A 107 12.15 -2.63 -0.60
C SER A 107 11.43 -3.93 -0.99
N ILE A 108 11.26 -4.81 -0.03
CA ILE A 108 10.55 -6.09 -0.16
C ILE A 108 9.45 -6.20 0.91
N GLY A 109 8.54 -7.16 0.76
CA GLY A 109 7.50 -7.41 1.77
C GLY A 109 6.64 -6.19 2.08
N TYR A 110 6.41 -5.91 3.35
CA TYR A 110 5.59 -4.75 3.79
C TYR A 110 6.24 -3.40 3.48
N ALA A 111 7.55 -3.31 3.54
CA ALA A 111 8.27 -2.09 3.21
C ALA A 111 8.10 -1.69 1.74
N PHE A 112 7.89 -2.66 0.84
CA PHE A 112 7.52 -2.38 -0.54
C PHE A 112 6.22 -1.57 -0.65
N GLN A 113 5.23 -1.88 0.20
CA GLN A 113 3.96 -1.15 0.19
C GLN A 113 4.18 0.30 0.63
N ILE A 114 4.99 0.51 1.66
CA ILE A 114 5.36 1.84 2.15
C ILE A 114 6.09 2.63 1.07
N GLU A 115 7.11 2.04 0.44
CA GLU A 115 7.89 2.70 -0.61
C GLU A 115 7.03 3.03 -1.83
N LEU A 116 6.20 2.10 -2.30
CA LEU A 116 5.35 2.31 -3.46
C LEU A 116 4.31 3.41 -3.19
N ASN A 117 3.60 3.37 -2.06
CA ASN A 117 2.65 4.41 -1.67
C ASN A 117 3.31 5.78 -1.62
N TYR A 118 4.50 5.86 -1.01
CA TYR A 118 5.26 7.11 -0.95
C TYR A 118 5.58 7.65 -2.34
N ARG A 119 6.11 6.81 -3.26
CA ARG A 119 6.46 7.20 -4.63
C ARG A 119 5.24 7.70 -5.40
N LEU A 120 4.14 6.94 -5.38
CA LEU A 120 2.89 7.30 -6.07
C LEU A 120 2.40 8.69 -5.65
N ILE A 121 2.38 8.97 -4.34
CA ILE A 121 1.90 10.27 -3.85
C ILE A 121 2.90 11.39 -4.11
N LYS A 122 4.20 11.14 -4.00
CA LYS A 122 5.22 12.15 -4.33
C LYS A 122 5.24 12.52 -5.81
N CYS A 123 4.73 11.66 -6.69
CA CYS A 123 4.49 11.99 -8.10
C CYS A 123 3.25 12.86 -8.33
N GLY A 124 2.57 13.31 -7.28
CA GLY A 124 1.42 14.20 -7.38
C GLY A 124 0.10 13.49 -7.64
N ALA A 125 -0.04 12.22 -7.22
CA ALA A 125 -1.28 11.48 -7.37
C ALA A 125 -2.48 12.20 -6.75
N ASN A 126 -3.56 12.37 -7.52
CA ASN A 126 -4.88 12.61 -6.95
C ASN A 126 -5.37 11.31 -6.33
N MET A 127 -5.35 11.24 -5.00
CA MET A 127 -5.60 10.01 -4.24
C MET A 127 -6.95 10.03 -3.54
N LYS A 128 -7.63 8.90 -3.58
CA LYS A 128 -8.83 8.59 -2.80
C LYS A 128 -8.57 7.41 -1.87
N GLU A 129 -8.95 7.52 -0.61
CA GLU A 129 -9.05 6.36 0.28
C GLU A 129 -10.50 5.91 0.41
N ILE A 130 -10.71 4.60 0.45
CA ILE A 130 -12.01 3.96 0.73
C ILE A 130 -11.85 2.98 1.90
N GLY A 131 -12.81 2.97 2.81
CA GLY A 131 -12.78 2.07 3.97
C GLY A 131 -13.22 0.66 3.60
N PHE A 132 -12.59 -0.36 4.20
CA PHE A 132 -13.07 -1.75 4.12
C PHE A 132 -12.78 -2.50 5.41
N VAL A 133 -13.52 -3.58 5.65
CA VAL A 133 -13.28 -4.47 6.79
C VAL A 133 -12.31 -5.56 6.36
N TYR A 134 -11.15 -5.59 7.01
CA TYR A 134 -10.15 -6.65 6.83
C TYR A 134 -10.49 -7.84 7.73
N ILE A 135 -10.70 -9.00 7.16
CA ILE A 135 -10.90 -10.25 7.89
C ILE A 135 -9.63 -11.08 7.82
N GLU A 136 -9.09 -11.48 8.98
CA GLU A 136 -7.92 -12.35 8.99
C GLU A 136 -8.21 -13.65 8.24
N ARG A 137 -7.25 -14.09 7.43
CA ARG A 137 -7.34 -15.38 6.74
C ARG A 137 -7.53 -16.53 7.75
N SER A 138 -8.29 -17.53 7.36
CA SER A 138 -8.62 -18.70 8.19
C SER A 138 -7.45 -19.67 8.38
N SER A 139 -6.39 -19.58 7.54
CA SER A 139 -5.23 -20.47 7.59
C SER A 139 -3.93 -19.74 7.20
N GLY A 140 -2.82 -20.15 7.80
CA GLY A 140 -1.46 -19.64 7.52
C GLY A 140 -0.87 -18.84 8.69
N VAL A 141 0.46 -18.80 8.75
CA VAL A 141 1.23 -18.08 9.78
C VAL A 141 1.55 -16.67 9.29
N SER A 142 1.35 -15.67 10.15
CA SER A 142 1.74 -14.28 9.86
C SER A 142 3.26 -14.18 9.64
N LYS A 143 3.66 -13.56 8.53
CA LYS A 143 5.08 -13.35 8.16
C LYS A 143 5.72 -12.15 8.86
N LEU A 144 5.16 -11.66 9.96
CA LEU A 144 5.76 -10.59 10.76
C LEU A 144 6.98 -11.09 11.54
N GLY A 145 8.15 -11.08 10.90
CA GLY A 145 9.43 -11.36 11.53
C GLY A 145 10.14 -10.06 11.99
N SER A 146 11.13 -10.19 12.87
CA SER A 146 11.94 -9.05 13.38
C SER A 146 12.62 -8.25 12.26
N GLY A 147 13.00 -8.90 11.16
CA GLY A 147 13.55 -8.24 9.98
C GLY A 147 12.57 -7.29 9.30
N THR A 148 11.30 -7.68 9.22
CA THR A 148 10.21 -6.87 8.63
C THR A 148 9.96 -5.59 9.43
N VAL A 149 9.98 -5.68 10.77
CA VAL A 149 9.79 -4.52 11.65
C VAL A 149 10.95 -3.55 11.52
N ARG A 150 12.20 -4.05 11.49
CA ARG A 150 13.39 -3.20 11.29
C ARG A 150 13.38 -2.48 9.95
N GLU A 151 13.00 -3.16 8.88
CA GLU A 151 12.86 -2.58 7.55
C GLU A 151 11.77 -1.49 7.52
N ALA A 152 10.61 -1.75 8.13
CA ALA A 152 9.52 -0.79 8.23
C ALA A 152 9.88 0.47 9.03
N LEU A 153 10.82 0.40 9.97
CA LEU A 153 11.33 1.55 10.70
C LEU A 153 12.34 2.37 9.89
N TRP A 154 13.20 1.72 9.12
CA TRP A 154 14.26 2.41 8.38
C TRP A 154 13.80 3.01 7.06
N VAL A 155 12.94 2.31 6.31
CA VAL A 155 12.51 2.71 4.95
C VAL A 155 11.86 4.10 4.91
N PRO A 156 10.96 4.50 5.83
CA PRO A 156 10.38 5.85 5.80
C PRO A 156 11.43 6.97 5.89
N TRP A 157 12.46 6.81 6.72
CA TRP A 157 13.55 7.79 6.82
C TRP A 157 14.38 7.85 5.54
N TRP A 158 14.75 6.68 5.02
CA TRP A 158 15.48 6.62 3.75
C TRP A 158 14.73 7.31 2.62
N LEU A 159 13.42 7.06 2.50
CA LEU A 159 12.56 7.68 1.50
C LEU A 159 12.52 9.21 1.65
N ARG A 160 12.39 9.71 2.88
CA ARG A 160 12.39 11.14 3.16
C ARG A 160 13.71 11.79 2.79
N ILE A 161 14.84 11.19 3.19
CA ILE A 161 16.17 11.70 2.90
C ILE A 161 16.45 11.65 1.39
N ALA A 162 16.19 10.52 0.73
CA ALA A 162 16.38 10.36 -0.71
C ALA A 162 15.57 11.41 -1.51
N SER A 163 14.32 11.65 -1.12
CA SER A 163 13.48 12.68 -1.73
C SER A 163 14.02 14.09 -1.52
N ALA A 164 14.58 14.40 -0.33
CA ALA A 164 15.18 15.70 -0.05
C ALA A 164 16.48 15.94 -0.85
N LEU A 165 17.23 14.89 -1.08
CA LEU A 165 18.49 14.93 -1.85
C LEU A 165 18.28 14.76 -3.36
N LYS A 166 17.03 14.56 -3.83
CA LYS A 166 16.66 14.30 -5.24
C LYS A 166 17.44 13.12 -5.86
N ILE A 167 17.74 12.09 -5.04
CA ILE A 167 18.41 10.85 -5.46
C ILE A 167 17.41 9.78 -5.88
#